data_8f11c75e413e50d5b0e9cd43802891f4
#
_entry.id   8f11c75e413e50d5b0e9cd43802891f4
#
_cell.length_a   1.000
_cell.length_b   1.000
_cell.length_c   1.000
_cell.angle_alpha   90.00
_cell.angle_beta   90.00
_cell.angle_gamma   90.00
#
_symmetry.space_group_name_H-M   'P 1'
#
loop_
_entity.id
_entity.type
_entity.pdbx_description
1 polymer ?
#
loop_
_entity_poly.entity_id
_entity_poly.type
_entity_poly.pdbx_seq_one_letter_code
_entity_poly.pdbx_strand_id
1 'polypeptide(L)'
;MDFIEVFKLIVAGFKQENIDFAIIGGFALQFSGITRATRDIDLLVLVQDRAKVRTILLAAGYKLIHESSDVLNFISDNTKLGRIDFLLAHRKYTLAMLQRAQEKEIFGGKFKVKVITAEDQIGLKVQSSSNDPQRLSQDMADIEALIRNNHPHLDLALLKEYFNLFDRSRELEEILKRLERC
;
A
#
# COMPACT_ATOMS: atom_id res chain seq x y z
N MET A 1 -1.80 16.01 8.75
CA MET A 1 -0.46 15.38 8.63
C MET A 1 0.38 16.19 7.65
N ASP A 2 1.65 16.40 7.96
CA ASP A 2 2.66 16.95 7.04
C ASP A 2 3.42 15.76 6.41
N PHE A 3 3.01 15.37 5.21
CA PHE A 3 3.60 14.22 4.52
C PHE A 3 5.10 14.38 4.26
N ILE A 4 5.58 15.60 3.98
CA ILE A 4 7.01 15.85 3.70
C ILE A 4 7.83 15.57 4.97
N GLU A 5 7.38 16.05 6.12
CA GLU A 5 8.06 15.83 7.41
C GLU A 5 8.10 14.34 7.76
N VAL A 6 6.98 13.63 7.56
CA VAL A 6 6.89 12.19 7.84
C VAL A 6 7.79 11.38 6.89
N PHE A 7 7.76 11.66 5.58
CA PHE A 7 8.65 10.96 4.64
C PHE A 7 10.12 11.27 4.88
N LYS A 8 10.48 12.48 5.31
CA LYS A 8 11.85 12.80 5.71
C LYS A 8 12.33 11.91 6.86
N LEU A 9 11.50 11.73 7.87
CA LEU A 9 11.77 10.86 9.02
C LEU A 9 11.93 9.39 8.58
N ILE A 10 10.93 8.87 7.81
CA ILE A 10 10.93 7.47 7.36
C ILE A 10 12.14 7.19 6.48
N VAL A 11 12.37 7.99 5.43
CA VAL A 11 13.46 7.75 4.48
C VAL A 11 14.81 7.82 5.17
N ALA A 12 15.03 8.79 6.08
CA ALA A 12 16.30 8.92 6.81
C ALA A 12 16.52 7.74 7.78
N GLY A 13 15.54 7.43 8.62
CA GLY A 13 15.64 6.36 9.61
C GLY A 13 15.77 4.98 8.97
N PHE A 14 14.99 4.70 7.92
CA PHE A 14 15.02 3.41 7.25
C PHE A 14 16.30 3.19 6.45
N LYS A 15 16.84 4.26 5.85
CA LYS A 15 18.15 4.19 5.18
C LYS A 15 19.29 3.86 6.15
N GLN A 16 19.29 4.44 7.35
CA GLN A 16 20.31 4.16 8.37
C GLN A 16 20.30 2.70 8.81
N GLU A 17 19.13 2.11 8.92
CA GLU A 17 18.94 0.72 9.37
C GLU A 17 18.86 -0.31 8.24
N ASN A 18 19.06 0.14 6.97
CA ASN A 18 18.91 -0.69 5.76
C ASN A 18 17.56 -1.41 5.68
N ILE A 19 16.47 -0.70 6.01
CA ILE A 19 15.10 -1.21 5.89
C ILE A 19 14.60 -0.95 4.48
N ASP A 20 14.25 -2.02 3.76
CA ASP A 20 13.56 -1.92 2.48
C ASP A 20 12.06 -1.76 2.71
N PHE A 21 11.43 -0.82 1.97
CA PHE A 21 10.02 -0.53 2.12
C PHE A 21 9.38 -0.08 0.82
N ALA A 22 8.07 -0.24 0.71
CA ALA A 22 7.27 0.30 -0.38
C ALA A 22 6.02 1.01 0.15
N ILE A 23 5.61 2.07 -0.53
CA ILE A 23 4.33 2.75 -0.28
C ILE A 23 3.20 1.88 -0.83
N ILE A 24 2.15 1.71 -0.03
CA ILE A 24 0.91 1.01 -0.36
C ILE A 24 -0.30 1.91 -0.07
N GLY A 25 -1.50 1.38 -0.11
CA GLY A 25 -2.72 2.05 0.36
C GLY A 25 -3.10 3.31 -0.42
N GLY A 26 -3.71 4.26 0.30
CA GLY A 26 -4.29 5.46 -0.30
C GLY A 26 -3.29 6.38 -0.99
N PHE A 27 -2.10 6.52 -0.42
CA PHE A 27 -1.05 7.37 -1.02
C PHE A 27 -0.49 6.78 -2.32
N ALA A 28 -0.43 5.45 -2.44
CA ALA A 28 0.05 4.77 -3.64
C ALA A 28 -0.88 4.95 -4.85
N LEU A 29 -2.19 5.17 -4.65
CA LEU A 29 -3.19 5.30 -5.72
C LEU A 29 -2.89 6.45 -6.69
N GLN A 30 -2.28 7.54 -6.21
CA GLN A 30 -1.96 8.70 -7.06
C GLN A 30 -0.95 8.37 -8.17
N PHE A 31 -0.11 7.36 -7.99
CA PHE A 31 0.83 6.89 -9.02
C PHE A 31 0.15 6.07 -10.12
N SER A 32 -1.09 5.68 -9.89
CA SER A 32 -1.97 5.03 -10.87
C SER A 32 -3.06 5.98 -11.39
N GLY A 33 -2.86 7.30 -11.23
CA GLY A 33 -3.78 8.34 -11.75
C GLY A 33 -5.07 8.50 -10.94
N ILE A 34 -5.12 8.01 -9.69
CA ILE A 34 -6.30 8.13 -8.83
C ILE A 34 -6.02 9.17 -7.74
N THR A 35 -6.67 10.32 -7.83
CA THR A 35 -6.57 11.36 -6.81
C THR A 35 -7.58 11.06 -5.68
N ARG A 36 -7.04 10.76 -4.51
CA ARG A 36 -7.82 10.49 -3.32
C ARG A 36 -7.19 11.16 -2.10
N ALA A 37 -8.03 11.78 -1.26
CA ALA A 37 -7.56 12.27 0.02
C ALA A 37 -7.21 11.10 0.94
N THR A 38 -5.99 11.09 1.46
CA THR A 38 -5.56 10.16 2.50
C THR A 38 -5.16 10.93 3.76
N ARG A 39 -5.29 10.30 4.92
CA ARG A 39 -4.96 10.88 6.23
C ARG A 39 -3.84 10.14 6.93
N ASP A 40 -3.41 9.04 6.37
CA ASP A 40 -2.43 8.08 6.86
C ASP A 40 -1.41 7.73 5.77
N ILE A 41 -0.32 7.15 6.18
CA ILE A 41 0.67 6.56 5.30
C ILE A 41 0.68 5.07 5.56
N ASP A 42 0.46 4.30 4.50
CA ASP A 42 0.53 2.84 4.53
C ASP A 42 1.84 2.39 3.89
N LEU A 43 2.60 1.55 4.57
CA LEU A 43 3.90 1.05 4.12
C LEU A 43 3.96 -0.48 4.19
N LEU A 44 4.66 -1.08 3.24
CA LEU A 44 5.02 -2.49 3.23
C LEU A 44 6.50 -2.61 3.60
N VAL A 45 6.82 -3.44 4.62
CA VAL A 45 8.19 -3.71 5.08
C VAL A 45 8.38 -5.20 5.35
N LEU A 46 9.62 -5.69 5.34
CA LEU A 46 9.88 -7.07 5.72
C LEU A 46 9.58 -7.30 7.21
N VAL A 47 8.97 -8.44 7.55
CA VAL A 47 8.64 -8.80 8.94
C VAL A 47 9.87 -8.84 9.85
N GLN A 48 11.04 -9.17 9.31
CA GLN A 48 12.30 -9.17 10.04
C GLN A 48 12.74 -7.79 10.52
N ASP A 49 12.29 -6.72 9.85
CA ASP A 49 12.62 -5.34 10.21
C ASP A 49 11.64 -4.73 11.24
N ARG A 50 10.64 -5.51 11.69
CA ARG A 50 9.64 -5.10 12.69
C ARG A 50 10.23 -4.37 13.89
N ALA A 51 11.26 -4.94 14.51
CA ALA A 51 11.88 -4.36 15.72
C ALA A 51 12.56 -3.02 15.43
N LYS A 52 13.24 -2.89 14.28
CA LYS A 52 13.87 -1.66 13.84
C LYS A 52 12.84 -0.57 13.56
N VAL A 53 11.79 -0.90 12.80
CA VAL A 53 10.66 0.02 12.53
C VAL A 53 10.08 0.54 13.83
N ARG A 54 9.77 -0.36 14.77
CA ARG A 54 9.25 0.02 16.09
C ARG A 54 10.17 0.99 16.83
N THR A 55 11.48 0.71 16.86
CA THR A 55 12.48 1.55 17.55
C THR A 55 12.51 2.96 16.92
N ILE A 56 12.56 3.05 15.59
CA ILE A 56 12.59 4.33 14.86
C ILE A 56 11.34 5.16 15.16
N LEU A 57 10.16 4.54 15.05
CA LEU A 57 8.89 5.26 15.23
C LEU A 57 8.68 5.72 16.67
N LEU A 58 9.01 4.88 17.66
CA LEU A 58 8.93 5.27 19.07
C LEU A 58 9.88 6.43 19.40
N ALA A 59 11.13 6.38 18.89
CA ALA A 59 12.10 7.47 19.05
C ALA A 59 11.63 8.78 18.40
N ALA A 60 10.83 8.71 17.33
CA ALA A 60 10.25 9.85 16.64
C ALA A 60 8.96 10.39 17.28
N GLY A 61 8.53 9.85 18.42
CA GLY A 61 7.34 10.32 19.16
C GLY A 61 6.02 9.71 18.69
N TYR A 62 6.06 8.58 17.98
CA TYR A 62 4.86 7.79 17.71
C TYR A 62 4.58 6.84 18.86
N LYS A 63 3.31 6.45 19.00
CA LYS A 63 2.82 5.42 19.92
C LYS A 63 2.35 4.22 19.08
N LEU A 64 2.75 3.03 19.48
CA LEU A 64 2.21 1.80 18.90
C LEU A 64 0.80 1.59 19.44
N ILE A 65 -0.19 1.53 18.55
CA ILE A 65 -1.61 1.37 18.93
C ILE A 65 -2.16 -0.02 18.60
N HIS A 66 -1.53 -0.72 17.68
CA HIS A 66 -1.88 -2.11 17.36
C HIS A 66 -0.67 -2.85 16.79
N GLU A 67 -0.56 -4.13 17.13
CA GLU A 67 0.46 -5.05 16.61
C GLU A 67 -0.13 -6.44 16.46
N SER A 68 0.15 -7.08 15.32
CA SER A 68 -0.17 -8.49 15.06
C SER A 68 0.97 -9.17 14.28
N SER A 69 0.76 -10.41 13.83
CA SER A 69 1.70 -11.07 12.92
C SER A 69 1.90 -10.34 11.61
N ASP A 70 0.87 -9.64 11.14
CA ASP A 70 0.79 -9.09 9.79
C ASP A 70 0.91 -7.55 9.75
N VAL A 71 0.64 -6.84 10.85
CA VAL A 71 0.59 -5.38 10.84
C VAL A 71 1.18 -4.73 12.10
N LEU A 72 1.65 -3.48 11.93
CA LEU A 72 1.96 -2.54 13.00
C LEU A 72 1.26 -1.23 12.70
N ASN A 73 0.54 -0.67 13.68
CA ASN A 73 -0.13 0.63 13.52
C ASN A 73 0.40 1.62 14.55
N PHE A 74 0.79 2.79 14.07
CA PHE A 74 1.33 3.87 14.89
C PHE A 74 0.51 5.14 14.75
N ILE A 75 0.44 5.91 15.83
CA ILE A 75 -0.15 7.25 15.83
C ILE A 75 0.73 8.19 16.64
N SER A 76 0.75 9.46 16.25
CA SER A 76 1.39 10.51 17.05
C SER A 76 0.37 11.52 17.53
N ASP A 77 0.55 12.01 18.77
CA ASP A 77 -0.23 13.12 19.31
C ASP A 77 0.10 14.45 18.60
N ASN A 78 1.26 14.51 17.93
CA ASN A 78 1.60 15.62 17.05
C ASN A 78 0.80 15.49 15.74
N THR A 79 -0.15 16.39 15.54
CA THR A 79 -1.04 16.41 14.36
C THR A 79 -0.31 16.50 13.01
N LYS A 80 0.94 17.00 13.00
CA LYS A 80 1.78 17.01 11.80
C LYS A 80 2.29 15.63 11.42
N LEU A 81 2.47 14.73 12.40
CA LEU A 81 2.99 13.38 12.15
C LEU A 81 1.89 12.38 11.80
N GLY A 82 0.72 12.47 12.46
CA GLY A 82 -0.46 11.68 12.12
C GLY A 82 -0.32 10.19 12.37
N ARG A 83 -0.85 9.35 11.45
CA ARG A 83 -0.88 7.89 11.55
C ARG A 83 -0.02 7.25 10.45
N ILE A 84 0.68 6.18 10.83
CA ILE A 84 1.43 5.32 9.90
C ILE A 84 1.08 3.87 10.19
N ASP A 85 0.69 3.15 9.12
CA ASP A 85 0.34 1.74 9.19
C ASP A 85 1.34 0.92 8.37
N PHE A 86 1.80 -0.19 8.93
CA PHE A 86 2.72 -1.10 8.28
C PHE A 86 2.07 -2.45 8.04
N LEU A 87 2.15 -2.92 6.81
CA LEU A 87 1.94 -4.31 6.44
C LEU A 87 3.29 -5.03 6.49
N LEU A 88 3.35 -6.18 7.18
CA LEU A 88 4.58 -6.95 7.36
C LEU A 88 4.67 -8.03 6.29
N ALA A 89 5.64 -7.91 5.39
CA ALA A 89 5.87 -8.87 4.32
C ALA A 89 6.56 -10.13 4.87
N HIS A 90 5.85 -11.24 4.90
CA HIS A 90 6.36 -12.55 5.28
C HIS A 90 5.71 -13.69 4.50
N ARG A 91 4.67 -13.43 3.72
CA ARG A 91 3.99 -14.41 2.87
C ARG A 91 4.42 -14.23 1.42
N LYS A 92 4.26 -15.29 0.60
CA LYS A 92 4.63 -15.32 -0.82
C LYS A 92 4.25 -14.02 -1.55
N TYR A 93 2.99 -13.59 -1.43
CA TYR A 93 2.50 -12.42 -2.18
C TYR A 93 3.07 -11.10 -1.67
N THR A 94 3.09 -10.87 -0.37
CA THR A 94 3.62 -9.62 0.20
C THR A 94 5.13 -9.48 -0.02
N LEU A 95 5.89 -10.58 0.01
CA LEU A 95 7.31 -10.59 -0.36
C LEU A 95 7.50 -10.24 -1.84
N ALA A 96 6.70 -10.85 -2.72
CA ALA A 96 6.75 -10.56 -4.16
C ALA A 96 6.34 -9.10 -4.49
N MET A 97 5.35 -8.55 -3.78
CA MET A 97 4.95 -7.14 -3.91
C MET A 97 6.12 -6.18 -3.60
N LEU A 98 6.85 -6.44 -2.50
CA LEU A 98 7.99 -5.60 -2.13
C LEU A 98 9.14 -5.70 -3.16
N GLN A 99 9.35 -6.89 -3.73
CA GLN A 99 10.37 -7.11 -4.76
C GLN A 99 10.02 -6.42 -6.09
N ARG A 100 8.73 -6.40 -6.49
CA ARG A 100 8.25 -5.75 -7.73
C ARG A 100 8.05 -4.26 -7.61
N ALA A 101 8.07 -3.73 -6.39
CA ALA A 101 7.84 -2.31 -6.15
C ALA A 101 8.82 -1.44 -6.94
N GLN A 102 8.31 -0.37 -7.55
CA GLN A 102 9.04 0.51 -8.46
C GLN A 102 9.48 1.79 -7.78
N GLU A 103 10.70 2.24 -8.03
CA GLU A 103 11.15 3.56 -7.59
C GLU A 103 10.32 4.68 -8.23
N LYS A 104 9.85 5.59 -7.40
CA LYS A 104 9.14 6.81 -7.81
C LYS A 104 9.69 8.01 -7.05
N GLU A 105 9.69 9.15 -7.71
CA GLU A 105 9.99 10.43 -7.08
C GLU A 105 8.70 11.04 -6.49
N ILE A 106 8.81 11.54 -5.26
CA ILE A 106 7.69 12.20 -4.57
C ILE A 106 8.09 13.62 -4.15
N PHE A 107 7.08 14.49 -3.99
CA PHE A 107 7.24 15.89 -3.58
C PHE A 107 8.24 16.67 -4.45
N GLY A 108 8.11 16.56 -5.78
CA GLY A 108 8.98 17.26 -6.72
C GLY A 108 10.43 16.77 -6.69
N GLY A 109 10.64 15.46 -6.51
CA GLY A 109 11.97 14.84 -6.52
C GLY A 109 12.72 14.92 -5.18
N LYS A 110 12.07 15.40 -4.09
CA LYS A 110 12.71 15.47 -2.77
C LYS A 110 13.07 14.10 -2.20
N PHE A 111 12.27 13.08 -2.50
CA PHE A 111 12.52 11.72 -2.06
C PHE A 111 12.33 10.74 -3.21
N LYS A 112 13.15 9.69 -3.23
CA LYS A 112 12.96 8.49 -4.04
C LYS A 112 12.49 7.36 -3.12
N VAL A 113 11.37 6.73 -3.45
CA VAL A 113 10.74 5.69 -2.64
C VAL A 113 10.17 4.61 -3.56
N LYS A 114 10.08 3.39 -3.07
CA LYS A 114 9.38 2.33 -3.79
C LYS A 114 7.87 2.48 -3.60
N VAL A 115 7.12 2.19 -4.66
CA VAL A 115 5.66 2.12 -4.66
C VAL A 115 5.27 0.78 -5.29
N ILE A 116 4.33 0.06 -4.71
CA ILE A 116 3.83 -1.20 -5.30
C ILE A 116 3.14 -0.94 -6.64
N THR A 117 3.09 -1.96 -7.49
CA THR A 117 2.44 -1.88 -8.81
C THR A 117 0.92 -1.73 -8.69
N ALA A 118 0.26 -1.39 -9.80
CA ALA A 118 -1.20 -1.29 -9.84
C ALA A 118 -1.87 -2.65 -9.54
N GLU A 119 -1.32 -3.75 -10.06
CA GLU A 119 -1.79 -5.10 -9.78
C GLU A 119 -1.70 -5.45 -8.30
N ASP A 120 -0.60 -5.11 -7.66
CA ASP A 120 -0.39 -5.37 -6.24
C ASP A 120 -1.34 -4.52 -5.37
N GLN A 121 -1.61 -3.27 -5.76
CA GLN A 121 -2.63 -2.44 -5.11
C GLN A 121 -4.02 -3.08 -5.25
N ILE A 122 -4.36 -3.60 -6.43
CA ILE A 122 -5.62 -4.33 -6.66
C ILE A 122 -5.67 -5.56 -5.75
N GLY A 123 -4.61 -6.36 -5.69
CA GLY A 123 -4.53 -7.55 -4.84
C GLY A 123 -4.78 -7.24 -3.36
N LEU A 124 -4.16 -6.19 -2.81
CA LEU A 124 -4.40 -5.76 -1.43
C LEU A 124 -5.85 -5.29 -1.20
N LYS A 125 -6.48 -4.66 -2.19
CA LYS A 125 -7.88 -4.20 -2.09
C LYS A 125 -8.88 -5.36 -2.21
N VAL A 126 -8.61 -6.34 -3.06
CA VAL A 126 -9.39 -7.59 -3.12
C VAL A 126 -9.34 -8.28 -1.75
N GLN A 127 -8.16 -8.42 -1.16
CA GLN A 127 -8.00 -8.98 0.18
C GLN A 127 -8.74 -8.16 1.25
N SER A 128 -8.56 -6.85 1.25
CA SER A 128 -9.17 -5.95 2.23
C SER A 128 -10.70 -6.01 2.19
N SER A 129 -11.29 -5.90 1.00
CA SER A 129 -12.74 -5.96 0.79
C SER A 129 -13.35 -7.34 1.02
N SER A 130 -12.55 -8.40 0.93
CA SER A 130 -12.98 -9.76 1.26
C SER A 130 -12.97 -10.00 2.78
N ASN A 131 -12.05 -9.36 3.51
CA ASN A 131 -11.93 -9.52 4.95
C ASN A 131 -12.83 -8.55 5.75
N ASP A 132 -13.18 -7.40 5.17
CA ASP A 132 -14.00 -6.37 5.82
C ASP A 132 -15.11 -5.88 4.87
N PRO A 133 -16.37 -6.32 5.05
CA PRO A 133 -17.48 -5.90 4.22
C PRO A 133 -17.75 -4.39 4.20
N GLN A 134 -17.34 -3.65 5.24
CA GLN A 134 -17.52 -2.19 5.30
C GLN A 134 -16.62 -1.48 4.28
N ARG A 135 -15.53 -2.10 3.87
CA ARG A 135 -14.60 -1.59 2.86
C ARG A 135 -14.99 -1.92 1.43
N LEU A 136 -15.96 -2.84 1.24
CA LEU A 136 -16.28 -3.40 -0.08
C LEU A 136 -16.54 -2.32 -1.12
N SER A 137 -17.46 -1.38 -0.86
CA SER A 137 -17.84 -0.36 -1.85
C SER A 137 -16.66 0.55 -2.23
N GLN A 138 -15.86 0.94 -1.24
CA GLN A 138 -14.70 1.81 -1.45
C GLN A 138 -13.58 1.09 -2.21
N ASP A 139 -13.23 -0.12 -1.77
CA ASP A 139 -12.15 -0.88 -2.39
C ASP A 139 -12.53 -1.34 -3.80
N MET A 140 -13.81 -1.64 -4.06
CA MET A 140 -14.29 -1.94 -5.41
C MET A 140 -14.20 -0.74 -6.35
N ALA A 141 -14.57 0.46 -5.90
CA ALA A 141 -14.42 1.67 -6.69
C ALA A 141 -12.95 1.94 -7.04
N ASP A 142 -12.05 1.73 -6.09
CA ASP A 142 -10.60 1.87 -6.30
C ASP A 142 -10.08 0.79 -7.27
N ILE A 143 -10.52 -0.48 -7.15
CA ILE A 143 -10.16 -1.58 -8.05
C ILE A 143 -10.57 -1.26 -9.49
N GLU A 144 -11.82 -0.86 -9.71
CA GLU A 144 -12.31 -0.49 -11.05
C GLU A 144 -11.54 0.68 -11.64
N ALA A 145 -11.23 1.70 -10.83
CA ALA A 145 -10.42 2.84 -11.27
C ALA A 145 -8.97 2.43 -11.61
N LEU A 146 -8.33 1.58 -10.78
CA LEU A 146 -6.99 1.05 -11.04
C LEU A 146 -6.96 0.26 -12.36
N ILE A 147 -7.91 -0.63 -12.58
CA ILE A 147 -8.00 -1.41 -13.82
C ILE A 147 -8.20 -0.46 -15.00
N ARG A 148 -9.14 0.47 -14.95
CA ARG A 148 -9.43 1.42 -16.04
C ARG A 148 -8.23 2.28 -16.41
N ASN A 149 -7.53 2.81 -15.41
CA ASN A 149 -6.43 3.76 -15.66
C ASN A 149 -5.15 3.08 -16.14
N ASN A 150 -4.99 1.77 -15.90
CA ASN A 150 -3.75 1.05 -16.22
C ASN A 150 -3.93 0.02 -17.35
N HIS A 151 -5.16 -0.26 -17.78
CA HIS A 151 -5.42 -1.10 -18.96
C HIS A 151 -4.90 -0.39 -20.25
N PRO A 152 -4.22 -1.09 -21.19
CA PRO A 152 -4.02 -2.54 -21.29
C PRO A 152 -2.70 -3.06 -20.70
N HIS A 153 -1.98 -2.27 -19.89
CA HIS A 153 -0.63 -2.61 -19.44
C HIS A 153 -0.59 -3.53 -18.21
N LEU A 154 -1.76 -3.90 -17.66
CA LEU A 154 -1.86 -4.76 -16.49
C LEU A 154 -1.50 -6.22 -16.79
N ASP A 155 -0.76 -6.84 -15.88
CA ASP A 155 -0.60 -8.30 -15.86
C ASP A 155 -1.92 -8.98 -15.44
N LEU A 156 -2.71 -9.36 -16.45
CA LEU A 156 -4.00 -10.02 -16.23
C LEU A 156 -3.86 -11.41 -15.60
N ALA A 157 -2.72 -12.07 -15.76
CA ALA A 157 -2.49 -13.37 -15.11
C ALA A 157 -2.34 -13.18 -13.60
N LEU A 158 -1.59 -12.18 -13.17
CA LEU A 158 -1.44 -11.83 -11.75
C LEU A 158 -2.77 -11.36 -11.14
N LEU A 159 -3.56 -10.55 -11.87
CA LEU A 159 -4.89 -10.15 -11.40
C LEU A 159 -5.82 -11.35 -11.20
N LYS A 160 -5.86 -12.27 -12.17
CA LYS A 160 -6.64 -13.52 -12.03
C LYS A 160 -6.21 -14.33 -10.81
N GLU A 161 -4.90 -14.42 -10.55
CA GLU A 161 -4.37 -15.09 -9.36
C GLU A 161 -4.90 -14.42 -8.07
N TYR A 162 -4.84 -13.08 -7.97
CA TYR A 162 -5.33 -12.35 -6.80
C TYR A 162 -6.84 -12.52 -6.56
N PHE A 163 -7.64 -12.40 -7.60
CA PHE A 163 -9.10 -12.58 -7.46
C PHE A 163 -9.47 -14.03 -7.12
N ASN A 164 -8.76 -15.00 -7.70
CA ASN A 164 -9.01 -16.42 -7.44
C ASN A 164 -8.71 -16.82 -5.99
N LEU A 165 -7.74 -16.19 -5.32
CA LEU A 165 -7.43 -16.42 -3.91
C LEU A 165 -8.61 -16.16 -2.96
N PHE A 166 -9.59 -15.38 -3.41
CA PHE A 166 -10.76 -14.97 -2.63
C PHE A 166 -12.09 -15.40 -3.28
N ASP A 167 -12.05 -16.37 -4.23
CA ASP A 167 -13.21 -16.87 -4.98
C ASP A 167 -13.99 -15.79 -5.74
N ARG A 168 -13.29 -14.72 -6.20
CA ARG A 168 -13.86 -13.53 -6.85
C ARG A 168 -13.56 -13.44 -8.35
N SER A 169 -13.18 -14.53 -9.01
CA SER A 169 -12.79 -14.54 -10.43
C SER A 169 -13.89 -14.01 -11.36
N ARG A 170 -15.16 -14.28 -11.09
CA ARG A 170 -16.30 -13.76 -11.87
C ARG A 170 -16.38 -12.24 -11.86
N GLU A 171 -16.06 -11.63 -10.72
CA GLU A 171 -16.09 -10.18 -10.56
C GLU A 171 -15.05 -9.50 -11.46
N LEU A 172 -13.82 -10.04 -11.52
CA LEU A 172 -12.81 -9.56 -12.46
C LEU A 172 -13.30 -9.64 -13.92
N GLU A 173 -13.90 -10.77 -14.31
CA GLU A 173 -14.44 -10.94 -15.67
C GLU A 173 -15.52 -9.91 -15.99
N GLU A 174 -16.40 -9.60 -15.04
CA GLU A 174 -17.46 -8.59 -15.21
C GLU A 174 -16.87 -7.18 -15.36
N ILE A 175 -15.83 -6.84 -14.57
CA ILE A 175 -15.14 -5.55 -14.69
C ILE A 175 -14.49 -5.43 -16.07
N LEU A 176 -13.75 -6.44 -16.52
CA LEU A 176 -13.06 -6.42 -17.81
C LEU A 176 -14.07 -6.32 -18.98
N LYS A 177 -15.16 -7.09 -18.96
CA LYS A 177 -16.22 -6.99 -19.98
C LYS A 177 -16.90 -5.63 -20.05
N ARG A 178 -17.02 -4.92 -18.92
CA ARG A 178 -17.55 -3.54 -18.90
C ARG A 178 -16.59 -2.54 -19.58
N LEU A 179 -15.30 -2.72 -19.39
CA LEU A 179 -14.28 -1.84 -19.98
C LEU A 179 -14.15 -2.02 -21.49
N GLU A 180 -14.34 -3.25 -22.02
CA GLU A 180 -14.31 -3.53 -23.46
C GLU A 180 -15.50 -2.91 -24.23
N ARG A 181 -16.56 -2.51 -23.51
CA ARG A 181 -17.78 -1.93 -24.11
C ARG A 181 -17.80 -0.38 -24.10
N CYS A 182 -16.83 0.26 -23.45
CA CYS A 182 -16.69 1.71 -23.37
C CYS A 182 -15.62 2.24 -24.32
#